data_821fdb7cbc08aad4ba7b9f5e4df6073d
#
_entry.id   821fdb7cbc08aad4ba7b9f5e4df6073d
#
_cell.length_a   1.000
_cell.length_b   1.000
_cell.length_c   1.000
_cell.angle_alpha   90.00
_cell.angle_beta   90.00
_cell.angle_gamma   90.00
#
_symmetry.space_group_name_H-M   'P 1'
#
loop_
_entity.id
_entity.type
_entity.pdbx_description
1 polymer ?
#
loop_
_entity_poly.entity_id
_entity_poly.type
_entity_poly.pdbx_seq_one_letter_code
_entity_poly.pdbx_strand_id
1 'polypeptide(L)'
;MSAKLLDTCVLIDLTVGRWPLVDERFNEARASDAILNLSSVSLFEFQYGLERSRRRHAHLEVFRRFKSTVEIADFNEDDAVVAASIRVDLAAQGQLIGPYDLLIAGQAMARGWTIVTSNAREFARVDGLTVEDWRAPA
;
A
#
# COMPACT_ATOMS: atom_id res chain seq x y z
N MET A 1 -18.07 6.64 4.20
CA MET A 1 -16.71 6.34 4.71
C MET A 1 -15.85 5.79 3.59
N SER A 2 -14.71 6.37 3.36
CA SER A 2 -13.77 5.84 2.38
C SER A 2 -12.72 4.97 3.09
N ALA A 3 -12.30 3.89 2.44
CA ALA A 3 -11.23 3.03 2.96
C ALA A 3 -10.09 3.01 1.94
N LYS A 4 -8.88 3.11 2.44
CA LYS A 4 -7.66 3.14 1.63
C LYS A 4 -6.73 2.03 2.06
N LEU A 5 -6.01 1.48 1.10
CA LEU A 5 -4.95 0.51 1.34
C LEU A 5 -3.62 1.19 1.03
N LEU A 6 -2.77 1.31 2.03
CA LEU A 6 -1.46 1.94 1.87
C LEU A 6 -0.46 0.91 1.36
N ASP A 7 0.18 1.21 0.23
CA ASP A 7 1.25 0.37 -0.31
C ASP A 7 2.52 0.50 0.54
N THR A 8 3.39 -0.48 0.43
CA THR A 8 4.66 -0.55 1.17
C THR A 8 5.49 0.72 1.00
N CYS A 9 5.52 1.31 -0.20
CA CYS A 9 6.30 2.52 -0.45
C CYS A 9 5.82 3.72 0.38
N VAL A 10 4.52 3.81 0.68
CA VAL A 10 3.97 4.87 1.54
C VAL A 10 4.47 4.69 2.97
N LEU A 11 4.48 3.45 3.45
CA LEU A 11 5.00 3.13 4.78
C LEU A 11 6.48 3.49 4.89
N ILE A 12 7.26 3.18 3.85
CA ILE A 12 8.67 3.56 3.78
C ILE A 12 8.83 5.08 3.81
N ASP A 13 8.03 5.81 3.03
CA ASP A 13 8.09 7.27 2.97
C ASP A 13 7.79 7.89 4.33
N LEU A 14 6.78 7.39 5.03
CA LEU A 14 6.43 7.86 6.37
C LEU A 14 7.53 7.56 7.38
N THR A 15 8.18 6.41 7.26
CA THR A 15 9.26 5.97 8.16
C THR A 15 10.53 6.79 7.95
N VAL A 16 10.89 7.04 6.70
CA VAL A 16 12.12 7.77 6.35
C VAL A 16 11.93 9.29 6.49
N GLY A 17 10.73 9.79 6.26
CA GLY A 17 10.41 11.20 6.45
C GLY A 17 10.94 12.15 5.38
N ARG A 18 11.17 11.66 4.16
CA ARG A 18 11.69 12.47 3.04
C ARG A 18 10.65 13.24 2.27
N TRP A 19 9.38 12.92 2.45
CA TRP A 19 8.29 13.43 1.65
C TRP A 19 7.26 14.15 2.52
N PRO A 20 7.46 15.46 2.78
CA PRO A 20 6.53 16.22 3.62
C PRO A 20 5.07 16.13 3.16
N LEU A 21 4.84 16.10 1.84
CA LEU A 21 3.50 15.99 1.30
C LEU A 21 2.81 14.67 1.66
N VAL A 22 3.59 13.58 1.72
CA VAL A 22 3.06 12.27 2.15
C VAL A 22 2.64 12.33 3.62
N ASP A 23 3.49 12.91 4.48
CA ASP A 23 3.17 13.10 5.90
C ASP A 23 1.91 13.93 6.07
N GLU A 24 1.80 15.02 5.34
CA GLU A 24 0.66 15.92 5.39
C GLU A 24 -0.64 15.20 5.00
N ARG A 25 -0.63 14.48 3.89
CA ARG A 25 -1.80 13.74 3.41
C ARG A 25 -2.19 12.59 4.31
N PHE A 26 -1.19 11.93 4.91
CA PHE A 26 -1.45 10.89 5.90
C PHE A 26 -2.19 11.47 7.11
N ASN A 27 -1.73 12.61 7.62
CA ASN A 27 -2.36 13.28 8.76
C ASN A 27 -3.76 13.79 8.41
N GLU A 28 -3.96 14.31 7.22
CA GLU A 28 -5.28 14.73 6.73
C GLU A 28 -6.24 13.54 6.66
N ALA A 29 -5.77 12.41 6.12
CA ALA A 29 -6.59 11.19 6.03
C ALA A 29 -6.98 10.68 7.41
N ARG A 30 -6.06 10.72 8.38
CA ARG A 30 -6.35 10.32 9.77
C ARG A 30 -7.36 11.23 10.43
N ALA A 31 -7.34 12.52 10.10
CA ALA A 31 -8.26 13.49 10.67
C ALA A 31 -9.66 13.42 10.03
N SER A 32 -9.78 12.76 8.89
CA SER A 32 -11.04 12.54 8.19
C SER A 32 -11.67 11.21 8.62
N ASP A 33 -12.80 10.85 8.00
CA ASP A 33 -13.47 9.58 8.24
C ASP A 33 -12.84 8.40 7.47
N ALA A 34 -11.70 8.61 6.82
CA ALA A 34 -11.04 7.57 6.06
C ALA A 34 -10.47 6.47 6.97
N ILE A 35 -10.73 5.23 6.60
CA ILE A 35 -10.11 4.08 7.26
C ILE A 35 -8.84 3.73 6.51
N LEU A 36 -7.71 3.73 7.22
CA LEU A 36 -6.41 3.43 6.63
C LEU A 36 -6.04 1.99 6.96
N ASN A 37 -5.72 1.22 5.93
CA ASN A 37 -5.37 -0.19 6.05
C ASN A 37 -3.98 -0.44 5.51
N LEU A 38 -3.27 -1.38 6.12
CA LEU A 38 -2.00 -1.90 5.64
C LEU A 38 -2.16 -3.38 5.37
N SER A 39 -1.78 -3.83 4.16
CA SER A 39 -1.82 -5.25 3.83
C SER A 39 -0.81 -6.05 4.66
N SER A 40 -1.17 -7.27 5.04
CA SER A 40 -0.19 -8.21 5.61
C SER A 40 0.96 -8.48 4.65
N VAL A 41 0.74 -8.37 3.34
CA VAL A 41 1.80 -8.47 2.31
C VAL A 41 2.78 -7.31 2.46
N SER A 42 2.28 -6.08 2.59
CA SER A 42 3.13 -4.89 2.82
C SER A 42 3.87 -4.99 4.14
N LEU A 43 3.22 -5.53 5.17
CA LEU A 43 3.86 -5.78 6.46
C LEU A 43 5.05 -6.73 6.30
N PHE A 44 4.90 -7.81 5.54
CA PHE A 44 6.00 -8.73 5.24
C PHE A 44 7.15 -8.00 4.54
N GLU A 45 6.87 -7.24 3.50
CA GLU A 45 7.91 -6.51 2.76
C GLU A 45 8.66 -5.53 3.67
N PHE A 46 7.92 -4.79 4.49
CA PHE A 46 8.53 -3.82 5.41
C PHE A 46 9.37 -4.50 6.48
N GLN A 47 8.89 -5.58 7.09
CA GLN A 47 9.62 -6.34 8.09
C GLN A 47 10.93 -6.91 7.52
N TYR A 48 10.87 -7.42 6.29
CA TYR A 48 12.07 -7.90 5.62
C TYR A 48 13.10 -6.78 5.45
N GLY A 49 12.67 -5.60 5.00
CA GLY A 49 13.53 -4.43 4.86
C GLY A 49 14.09 -3.96 6.21
N LEU A 50 13.27 -4.00 7.25
CA LEU A 50 13.65 -3.60 8.60
C LEU A 50 14.76 -4.51 9.16
N GLU A 51 14.65 -5.82 8.96
CA GLU A 51 15.65 -6.80 9.40
C GLU A 51 17.03 -6.55 8.76
N ARG A 52 17.06 -5.94 7.58
CA ARG A 52 18.29 -5.62 6.84
C ARG A 52 18.79 -4.21 7.08
N SER A 53 18.04 -3.38 7.82
CA SER A 53 18.37 -1.98 8.00
C SER A 53 19.46 -1.77 9.05
N ARG A 54 20.39 -0.84 8.77
CA ARG A 54 21.37 -0.38 9.74
C ARG A 54 20.76 0.56 10.78
N ARG A 55 19.61 1.12 10.49
CA ARG A 55 18.86 2.04 11.38
C ARG A 55 17.62 1.37 11.96
N ARG A 56 17.72 0.09 12.20
CA ARG A 56 16.61 -0.76 12.62
C ARG A 56 15.82 -0.20 13.81
N HIS A 57 16.50 0.23 14.87
CA HIS A 57 15.84 0.74 16.06
C HIS A 57 15.02 2.00 15.79
N ALA A 58 15.60 2.96 15.06
CA ALA A 58 14.90 4.19 14.72
C ALA A 58 13.67 3.92 13.85
N HIS A 59 13.82 3.06 12.85
CA HIS A 59 12.72 2.70 11.95
C HIS A 59 11.64 1.90 12.68
N LEU A 60 12.03 1.03 13.61
CA LEU A 60 11.08 0.23 14.39
C LEU A 60 10.19 1.12 15.27
N GLU A 61 10.75 2.16 15.89
CA GLU A 61 9.97 3.10 16.70
C GLU A 61 8.93 3.85 15.86
N VAL A 62 9.31 4.33 14.69
CA VAL A 62 8.39 5.01 13.77
C VAL A 62 7.31 4.03 13.32
N PHE A 63 7.69 2.80 12.99
CA PHE A 63 6.75 1.78 12.56
C PHE A 63 5.72 1.44 13.64
N ARG A 64 6.15 1.31 14.88
CA ARG A 64 5.23 1.03 16.00
C ARG A 64 4.17 2.11 16.16
N ARG A 65 4.58 3.39 16.05
CA ARG A 65 3.65 4.50 16.10
C ARG A 65 2.69 4.50 14.91
N PHE A 66 3.20 4.22 13.72
CA PHE A 66 2.38 4.09 12.52
C PHE A 66 1.37 2.96 12.66
N LYS A 67 1.81 1.79 13.12
CA LYS A 67 0.97 0.60 13.24
C LYS A 67 -0.24 0.82 14.16
N SER A 68 -0.10 1.68 15.16
CA SER A 68 -1.21 2.00 16.05
C SER A 68 -2.31 2.83 15.38
N THR A 69 -2.05 3.38 14.19
CA THR A 69 -2.97 4.28 13.48
C THR A 69 -3.66 3.64 12.29
N VAL A 70 -3.30 2.41 11.94
CA VAL A 70 -3.86 1.71 10.77
C VAL A 70 -4.37 0.34 11.18
N GLU A 71 -5.28 -0.20 10.35
CA GLU A 71 -5.75 -1.58 10.47
C GLU A 71 -4.87 -2.49 9.62
N ILE A 72 -4.47 -3.63 10.16
CA ILE A 72 -3.78 -4.65 9.36
C ILE A 72 -4.84 -5.51 8.67
N ALA A 73 -4.77 -5.58 7.36
CA ALA A 73 -5.70 -6.37 6.55
C ALA A 73 -5.01 -7.64 6.07
N ASP A 74 -5.48 -8.77 6.56
CA ASP A 74 -4.94 -10.07 6.18
C ASP A 74 -5.31 -10.40 4.73
N PHE A 75 -4.32 -10.83 3.96
CA PHE A 75 -4.54 -11.30 2.59
C PHE A 75 -5.27 -12.64 2.66
N ASN A 76 -6.50 -12.68 2.18
CA ASN A 76 -7.37 -13.85 2.32
C ASN A 76 -7.69 -14.53 0.99
N GLU A 77 -8.56 -15.52 1.02
CA GLU A 77 -8.94 -16.31 -0.15
C GLU A 77 -9.55 -15.45 -1.26
N ASP A 78 -10.46 -14.54 -0.92
CA ASP A 78 -11.10 -13.65 -1.91
C ASP A 78 -10.06 -12.77 -2.59
N ASP A 79 -9.12 -12.24 -1.81
CA ASP A 79 -8.02 -11.42 -2.33
C ASP A 79 -7.18 -12.23 -3.33
N ALA A 80 -6.91 -13.49 -3.01
CA ALA A 80 -6.12 -14.38 -3.85
C ALA A 80 -6.81 -14.65 -5.21
N VAL A 81 -8.11 -14.87 -5.19
CA VAL A 81 -8.89 -15.13 -6.43
C VAL A 81 -8.85 -13.89 -7.33
N VAL A 82 -9.06 -12.70 -6.78
CA VAL A 82 -9.03 -11.45 -7.55
C VAL A 82 -7.61 -11.18 -8.07
N ALA A 83 -6.58 -11.38 -7.26
CA ALA A 83 -5.19 -11.19 -7.69
C ALA A 83 -4.83 -12.11 -8.85
N ALA A 84 -5.28 -13.36 -8.81
CA ALA A 84 -5.04 -14.32 -9.89
C ALA A 84 -5.69 -13.85 -11.20
N SER A 85 -6.90 -13.34 -11.14
CA SER A 85 -7.61 -12.79 -12.31
C SER A 85 -6.87 -11.59 -12.90
N ILE A 86 -6.40 -10.67 -12.05
CA ILE A 86 -5.60 -9.52 -12.48
C ILE A 86 -4.33 -9.99 -13.20
N ARG A 87 -3.66 -10.99 -12.66
CA ARG A 87 -2.43 -11.53 -13.26
C ARG A 87 -2.67 -12.07 -14.65
N VAL A 88 -3.77 -12.80 -14.85
CA VAL A 88 -4.12 -13.32 -16.18
C VAL A 88 -4.29 -12.18 -17.18
N ASP A 89 -5.03 -11.14 -16.80
CA ASP A 89 -5.30 -9.99 -17.67
C ASP A 89 -4.01 -9.23 -18.01
N LEU A 90 -3.18 -8.94 -17.03
CA LEU A 90 -1.92 -8.21 -17.26
C LEU A 90 -0.92 -9.04 -18.06
N ALA A 91 -0.85 -10.34 -17.83
CA ALA A 91 0.02 -11.24 -18.60
C ALA A 91 -0.39 -11.26 -20.07
N ALA A 92 -1.70 -11.31 -20.35
CA ALA A 92 -2.22 -11.29 -21.70
C ALA A 92 -1.87 -10.02 -22.46
N GLN A 93 -1.73 -8.90 -21.73
CA GLN A 93 -1.36 -7.59 -22.30
C GLN A 93 0.16 -7.35 -22.31
N GLY A 94 0.95 -8.28 -21.80
CA GLY A 94 2.39 -8.09 -21.65
C GLY A 94 2.75 -6.98 -20.67
N GLN A 95 1.91 -6.73 -19.66
CA GLN A 95 2.04 -5.62 -18.70
C GLN A 95 2.06 -6.06 -17.25
N LEU A 96 2.73 -7.16 -16.95
CA LEU A 96 2.85 -7.62 -15.57
C LEU A 96 3.48 -6.56 -14.66
N ILE A 97 3.02 -6.51 -13.43
CA ILE A 97 3.59 -5.69 -12.37
C ILE A 97 4.33 -6.61 -11.38
N GLY A 98 5.03 -6.03 -10.41
CA GLY A 98 5.75 -6.80 -9.42
C GLY A 98 4.83 -7.79 -8.67
N PRO A 99 5.34 -8.95 -8.25
CA PRO A 99 4.50 -10.00 -7.67
C PRO A 99 3.80 -9.59 -6.38
N TYR A 100 4.45 -8.84 -5.50
CA TYR A 100 3.81 -8.36 -4.28
C TYR A 100 2.81 -7.23 -4.59
N ASP A 101 3.14 -6.35 -5.51
CA ASP A 101 2.23 -5.29 -5.96
C ASP A 101 0.94 -5.89 -6.54
N LEU A 102 1.07 -6.99 -7.25
CA LEU A 102 -0.06 -7.72 -7.79
C LEU A 102 -1.00 -8.21 -6.69
N LEU A 103 -0.45 -8.75 -5.61
CA LEU A 103 -1.23 -9.22 -4.46
C LEU A 103 -1.93 -8.06 -3.76
N ILE A 104 -1.23 -6.96 -3.58
CA ILE A 104 -1.79 -5.76 -2.94
C ILE A 104 -2.91 -5.17 -3.80
N ALA A 105 -2.71 -5.13 -5.13
CA ALA A 105 -3.75 -4.68 -6.07
C ALA A 105 -5.00 -5.57 -5.99
N GLY A 106 -4.80 -6.87 -5.92
CA GLY A 106 -5.89 -7.84 -5.78
C GLY A 106 -6.68 -7.62 -4.50
N GLN A 107 -5.99 -7.36 -3.40
CA GLN A 107 -6.62 -7.09 -2.13
C GLN A 107 -7.46 -5.79 -2.17
N ALA A 108 -6.91 -4.72 -2.74
CA ALA A 108 -7.63 -3.47 -2.86
C ALA A 108 -8.89 -3.62 -3.74
N MET A 109 -8.76 -4.31 -4.87
CA MET A 109 -9.89 -4.57 -5.78
C MET A 109 -10.98 -5.41 -5.11
N ALA A 110 -10.60 -6.49 -4.44
CA ALA A 110 -11.55 -7.39 -3.80
C ALA A 110 -12.40 -6.69 -2.75
N ARG A 111 -11.84 -5.66 -2.11
CA ARG A 111 -12.50 -4.94 -1.02
C ARG A 111 -13.07 -3.59 -1.43
N GLY A 112 -12.88 -3.19 -2.69
CA GLY A 112 -13.35 -1.89 -3.17
C GLY A 112 -12.60 -0.71 -2.55
N TRP A 113 -11.34 -0.89 -2.19
CA TRP A 113 -10.52 0.15 -1.57
C TRP A 113 -9.67 0.89 -2.59
N THR A 114 -9.43 2.17 -2.32
CA THR A 114 -8.44 2.96 -3.06
C THR A 114 -7.05 2.55 -2.59
N ILE A 115 -6.13 2.30 -3.53
CA ILE A 115 -4.74 2.06 -3.18
C ILE A 115 -3.98 3.39 -3.18
N VAL A 116 -3.15 3.60 -2.16
CA VAL A 116 -2.24 4.75 -2.07
C VAL A 116 -0.83 4.26 -2.31
N THR A 117 -0.19 4.78 -3.35
CA THR A 117 1.13 4.30 -3.78
C THR A 117 1.89 5.39 -4.53
N SER A 118 3.20 5.42 -4.40
CA SER A 118 4.05 6.25 -5.28
C SER A 118 4.36 5.55 -6.60
N ASN A 119 3.97 4.28 -6.73
CA ASN A 119 4.13 3.50 -7.95
C ASN A 119 2.84 3.50 -8.76
N ALA A 120 2.19 4.66 -8.84
CA ALA A 120 0.88 4.82 -9.45
C ALA A 120 0.85 4.37 -10.92
N ARG A 121 1.95 4.54 -11.64
CA ARG A 121 2.05 4.14 -13.05
C ARG A 121 1.83 2.64 -13.26
N GLU A 122 2.41 1.79 -12.40
CA GLU A 122 2.21 0.34 -12.49
C GLU A 122 0.81 -0.06 -12.07
N PHE A 123 0.33 0.46 -10.95
CA PHE A 123 -1.01 0.14 -10.45
C PHE A 123 -2.11 0.63 -11.40
N ALA A 124 -1.86 1.68 -12.17
CA ALA A 124 -2.81 2.16 -13.20
C ALA A 124 -3.03 1.15 -14.33
N ARG A 125 -2.18 0.13 -14.46
CA ARG A 125 -2.39 -0.95 -15.43
C ARG A 125 -3.56 -1.85 -15.06
N VAL A 126 -4.00 -1.79 -13.80
CA VAL A 126 -5.10 -2.63 -13.31
C VAL A 126 -6.43 -1.90 -13.55
N ASP A 127 -7.23 -2.39 -14.47
CA ASP A 127 -8.52 -1.80 -14.80
C ASP A 127 -9.46 -1.82 -13.59
N GLY A 128 -10.10 -0.68 -13.32
CA GLY A 128 -11.07 -0.56 -12.25
C GLY A 128 -10.47 -0.27 -10.87
N LEU A 129 -9.15 -0.29 -10.73
CA LEU A 129 -8.49 0.04 -9.47
C LEU A 129 -8.38 1.56 -9.30
N THR A 130 -8.85 2.08 -8.18
CA THR A 130 -8.68 3.50 -7.86
C THR A 130 -7.33 3.71 -7.19
N VAL A 131 -6.52 4.63 -7.72
CA VAL A 131 -5.14 4.86 -7.29
C VAL A 131 -4.96 6.32 -6.87
N GLU A 132 -4.30 6.54 -5.73
CA GLU A 132 -3.86 7.86 -5.28
C GLU A 132 -2.35 7.86 -5.09
N ASP A 133 -1.69 8.94 -5.49
CA ASP A 133 -0.27 9.14 -5.25
C ASP A 133 -0.09 10.34 -4.32
N TRP A 134 0.35 10.08 -3.08
CA TRP A 134 0.53 11.12 -2.08
C TRP A 134 1.82 11.93 -2.24
N ARG A 135 2.71 11.50 -3.12
CA ARG A 135 3.89 12.31 -3.47
C ARG A 135 3.55 13.37 -4.52
N ALA A 136 2.52 13.12 -5.32
CA ALA A 136 2.14 14.02 -6.40
C ALA A 136 1.32 15.21 -5.86
N PRO A 137 1.52 16.44 -6.41
CA PRO A 137 0.65 17.55 -6.09
C PRO A 137 -0.78 17.26 -6.50
N ALA A 138 -1.74 17.82 -5.76
CA ALA A 138 -3.16 17.64 -6.05
C ALA A 138 -3.57 18.29 -7.38
#